data_972b8e356a6014db3df6b725a5243c50
#
_entry.id   972b8e356a6014db3df6b725a5243c50
#
_cell.length_a   1.000
_cell.length_b   1.000
_cell.length_c   1.000
_cell.angle_alpha   90.00
_cell.angle_beta   90.00
_cell.angle_gamma   90.00
#
_symmetry.space_group_name_H-M   'P 1'
#
loop_
_entity.id
_entity.type
_entity.pdbx_description
1 polymer ?
#
loop_
_entity_poly.entity_id
_entity_poly.type
_entity_poly.pdbx_seq_one_letter_code
_entity_poly.pdbx_strand_id
1 'polypeptide(L)'
;MGKTYTGVDIGDSSIKLAVCDGATVSKVAIETLPDGLVVDGRVVSHDAMADLIKSVVKNTGGVPKDAAFVVPGTDSLFRRLSLPAMTEKELKLNLPYEFRDYISQGKDRYVYDYAMLGMQEGPDGAPEGMDLLAVAASKQAIADYTEMFRRAGLHLRVALPEQAAYQNLVGGNPNALANCCVIDFSHHVTKLHFFLDGAYDVARVIEIGGIDIDRAIAHVFGVDEHVADQYKRSNFENSQTSEAVRGVYQSIAVEIGRALNFYGFNNPNTTIEAAYCCGGGSLLVPLVEAVADHADIRVSSITDVLPSSKVSAEETIRCPAAIGATMKVGR
;
A
#
# COMPACT_ATOMS: atom_id res chain seq x y z
N MET A 1 -4.33 -27.01 0.28
CA MET A 1 -4.88 -25.67 0.57
C MET A 1 -3.76 -24.80 1.10
N GLY A 2 -3.57 -23.61 0.55
CA GLY A 2 -2.61 -22.63 1.08
C GLY A 2 -3.03 -22.19 2.49
N LYS A 3 -2.06 -21.72 3.28
CA LYS A 3 -2.33 -21.15 4.60
C LYS A 3 -3.03 -19.81 4.44
N THR A 4 -4.15 -19.60 5.11
CA THR A 4 -4.93 -18.36 5.06
C THR A 4 -4.49 -17.45 6.21
N TYR A 5 -4.34 -16.16 5.92
CA TYR A 5 -3.93 -15.14 6.87
C TYR A 5 -5.02 -14.08 7.04
N THR A 6 -4.98 -13.41 8.18
CA THR A 6 -5.65 -12.13 8.38
C THR A 6 -4.66 -11.04 7.98
N GLY A 7 -4.90 -10.39 6.85
CA GLY A 7 -4.13 -9.23 6.41
C GLY A 7 -4.53 -8.01 7.21
N VAL A 8 -3.56 -7.26 7.71
CA VAL A 8 -3.77 -6.04 8.49
C VAL A 8 -2.93 -4.93 7.92
N ASP A 9 -3.57 -3.80 7.65
CA ASP A 9 -2.97 -2.55 7.23
C ASP A 9 -3.40 -1.44 8.18
N ILE A 10 -2.43 -0.77 8.82
CA ILE A 10 -2.65 0.35 9.73
C ILE A 10 -2.24 1.62 8.99
N GLY A 11 -3.23 2.36 8.52
CA GLY A 11 -3.02 3.68 7.94
C GLY A 11 -3.08 4.80 8.98
N ASP A 12 -3.05 6.05 8.53
CA ASP A 12 -3.07 7.21 9.42
C ASP A 12 -4.46 7.48 10.03
N SER A 13 -5.54 7.16 9.32
CA SER A 13 -6.93 7.44 9.76
C SER A 13 -7.77 6.20 10.01
N SER A 14 -7.33 5.03 9.55
CA SER A 14 -8.10 3.80 9.69
C SER A 14 -7.21 2.56 9.71
N ILE A 15 -7.65 1.55 10.48
CA ILE A 15 -7.13 0.19 10.36
C ILE A 15 -8.01 -0.60 9.38
N LYS A 16 -7.39 -1.40 8.56
CA LYS A 16 -8.02 -2.24 7.56
C LYS A 16 -7.61 -3.69 7.78
N LEU A 17 -8.60 -4.56 7.76
CA LEU A 17 -8.43 -5.99 7.92
C LEU A 17 -9.06 -6.70 6.73
N ALA A 18 -8.35 -7.67 6.17
CA ALA A 18 -8.86 -8.49 5.07
C ALA A 18 -8.55 -9.98 5.31
N VAL A 19 -9.47 -10.84 4.88
CA VAL A 19 -9.25 -12.29 4.82
C VAL A 19 -9.40 -12.73 3.38
N CYS A 20 -8.31 -13.24 2.81
CA CYS A 20 -8.28 -13.75 1.45
C CYS A 20 -7.53 -15.09 1.43
N ASP A 21 -8.01 -16.04 0.63
CA ASP A 21 -7.38 -17.35 0.43
C ASP A 21 -6.44 -17.39 -0.79
N GLY A 22 -6.16 -16.22 -1.36
CA GLY A 22 -5.39 -16.04 -2.58
C GLY A 22 -6.25 -16.00 -3.85
N ALA A 23 -7.48 -16.49 -3.80
CA ALA A 23 -8.43 -16.48 -4.93
C ALA A 23 -9.66 -15.63 -4.63
N THR A 24 -10.09 -15.57 -3.36
CA THR A 24 -11.34 -14.91 -2.97
C THR A 24 -11.18 -14.13 -1.67
N VAL A 25 -11.54 -12.86 -1.68
CA VAL A 25 -11.70 -12.03 -0.49
C VAL A 25 -13.00 -12.41 0.18
N SER A 26 -12.92 -12.96 1.39
CA SER A 26 -14.09 -13.46 2.13
C SER A 26 -14.60 -12.50 3.18
N LYS A 27 -13.72 -11.64 3.73
CA LYS A 27 -14.05 -10.65 4.77
C LYS A 27 -13.18 -9.43 4.61
N VAL A 28 -13.75 -8.28 4.94
CA VAL A 28 -13.08 -7.00 5.12
C VAL A 28 -13.65 -6.32 6.36
N ALA A 29 -12.82 -5.63 7.09
CA ALA A 29 -13.24 -4.68 8.14
C ALA A 29 -12.39 -3.42 8.05
N ILE A 30 -13.03 -2.28 8.20
CA ILE A 30 -12.39 -0.97 8.21
C ILE A 30 -12.90 -0.23 9.43
N GLU A 31 -11.99 0.15 10.31
CA GLU A 31 -12.32 0.88 11.54
C GLU A 31 -11.53 2.18 11.59
N THR A 32 -12.19 3.27 11.94
CA THR A 32 -11.55 4.58 12.11
C THR A 32 -10.64 4.54 13.35
N LEU A 33 -9.45 5.10 13.23
CA LEU A 33 -8.53 5.22 14.35
C LEU A 33 -8.94 6.39 15.27
N PRO A 34 -8.81 6.23 16.58
CA PRO A 34 -8.82 7.36 17.50
C PRO A 34 -7.71 8.37 17.16
N ASP A 35 -8.01 9.65 17.31
CA ASP A 35 -7.04 10.71 17.07
C ASP A 35 -5.76 10.51 17.88
N GLY A 36 -4.62 10.72 17.22
CA GLY A 36 -3.31 10.60 17.83
C GLY A 36 -2.85 9.16 18.13
N LEU A 37 -3.60 8.12 17.73
CA LEU A 37 -3.14 6.73 17.88
C LEU A 37 -2.05 6.37 16.84
N VAL A 38 -2.12 6.98 15.67
CA VAL A 38 -1.06 6.99 14.65
C VAL A 38 -0.68 8.44 14.36
N VAL A 39 0.62 8.74 14.41
CA VAL A 39 1.16 10.07 14.11
C VAL A 39 2.36 9.90 13.19
N ASP A 40 2.36 10.62 12.08
CA ASP A 40 3.41 10.55 11.04
C ASP A 40 3.70 9.09 10.61
N GLY A 41 2.65 8.30 10.42
CA GLY A 41 2.74 6.89 10.01
C GLY A 41 3.25 5.94 11.10
N ARG A 42 3.34 6.37 12.37
CA ARG A 42 3.82 5.55 13.50
C ARG A 42 2.74 5.31 14.52
N VAL A 43 2.62 4.08 14.97
CA VAL A 43 1.75 3.71 16.10
C VAL A 43 2.33 4.30 17.39
N VAL A 44 1.60 5.21 18.03
CA VAL A 44 2.02 5.90 19.26
C VAL A 44 1.86 4.99 20.49
N SER A 45 0.80 4.19 20.52
CA SER A 45 0.53 3.24 21.61
C SER A 45 0.21 1.85 21.06
N HIS A 46 1.18 0.94 21.16
CA HIS A 46 0.99 -0.45 20.75
C HIS A 46 -0.08 -1.16 21.59
N ASP A 47 -0.25 -0.79 22.86
CA ASP A 47 -1.27 -1.37 23.74
C ASP A 47 -2.68 -0.96 23.29
N ALA A 48 -2.91 0.33 23.06
CA ALA A 48 -4.19 0.82 22.57
C ALA A 48 -4.52 0.27 21.18
N MET A 49 -3.51 0.17 20.30
CA MET A 49 -3.66 -0.43 18.97
C MET A 49 -4.00 -1.93 19.07
N ALA A 50 -3.38 -2.67 20.00
CA ALA A 50 -3.70 -4.07 20.24
C ALA A 50 -5.16 -4.27 20.68
N ASP A 51 -5.66 -3.40 21.56
CA ASP A 51 -7.07 -3.44 22.01
C ASP A 51 -8.02 -3.14 20.85
N LEU A 52 -7.69 -2.17 20.01
CA LEU A 52 -8.47 -1.84 18.81
C LEU A 52 -8.49 -3.03 17.83
N ILE A 53 -7.32 -3.61 17.49
CA ILE A 53 -7.23 -4.80 16.62
C ILE A 53 -8.10 -5.93 17.18
N LYS A 54 -8.02 -6.18 18.49
CA LYS A 54 -8.81 -7.22 19.17
C LYS A 54 -10.30 -6.97 19.02
N SER A 55 -10.74 -5.72 19.14
CA SER A 55 -12.15 -5.31 18.94
C SER A 55 -12.58 -5.56 17.48
N VAL A 56 -11.78 -5.10 16.51
CA VAL A 56 -12.06 -5.29 15.08
C VAL A 56 -12.16 -6.79 14.73
N VAL A 57 -11.19 -7.59 15.19
CA VAL A 57 -11.18 -9.05 15.00
C VAL A 57 -12.44 -9.71 15.59
N LYS A 58 -12.84 -9.29 16.79
CA LYS A 58 -14.05 -9.80 17.46
C LYS A 58 -15.31 -9.46 16.66
N ASN A 59 -15.43 -8.20 16.21
CA ASN A 59 -16.59 -7.71 15.47
C ASN A 59 -16.70 -8.36 14.08
N THR A 60 -15.56 -8.57 13.41
CA THR A 60 -15.52 -9.25 12.11
C THR A 60 -15.87 -10.73 12.22
N GLY A 61 -15.54 -11.37 13.35
CA GLY A 61 -15.84 -12.77 13.66
C GLY A 61 -15.19 -13.79 12.73
N GLY A 62 -14.68 -14.90 13.26
CA GLY A 62 -14.18 -16.04 12.47
C GLY A 62 -13.06 -15.70 11.49
N VAL A 63 -12.07 -14.90 11.90
CA VAL A 63 -10.86 -14.62 11.11
C VAL A 63 -9.72 -15.58 11.48
N PRO A 64 -8.79 -15.91 10.55
CA PRO A 64 -7.58 -16.67 10.86
C PRO A 64 -6.77 -16.03 11.98
N LYS A 65 -6.17 -16.83 12.87
CA LYS A 65 -5.30 -16.30 13.93
C LYS A 65 -3.91 -15.92 13.44
N ASP A 66 -3.46 -16.51 12.34
CA ASP A 66 -2.19 -16.13 11.72
C ASP A 66 -2.39 -14.83 10.92
N ALA A 67 -1.58 -13.81 11.24
CA ALA A 67 -1.66 -12.48 10.64
C ALA A 67 -0.51 -12.22 9.67
N ALA A 68 -0.84 -11.47 8.61
CA ALA A 68 0.10 -10.82 7.71
C ALA A 68 -0.08 -9.29 7.86
N PHE A 69 0.99 -8.57 8.15
CA PHE A 69 0.95 -7.16 8.50
C PHE A 69 1.71 -6.32 7.48
N VAL A 70 1.08 -5.25 7.03
CA VAL A 70 1.74 -4.22 6.20
C VAL A 70 2.52 -3.30 7.13
N VAL A 71 3.85 -3.46 7.13
CA VAL A 71 4.75 -2.65 7.98
C VAL A 71 4.78 -1.22 7.45
N PRO A 72 4.58 -0.21 8.31
CA PRO A 72 4.68 1.19 7.92
C PRO A 72 6.04 1.52 7.29
N GLY A 73 6.02 2.42 6.28
CA GLY A 73 7.24 2.87 5.62
C GLY A 73 8.24 3.58 6.53
N THR A 74 7.77 4.08 7.70
CA THR A 74 8.64 4.66 8.74
C THR A 74 9.48 3.62 9.49
N ASP A 75 9.08 2.33 9.46
CA ASP A 75 9.73 1.24 10.20
C ASP A 75 10.38 0.21 9.28
N SER A 76 10.25 0.39 7.96
CA SER A 76 10.88 -0.47 6.96
C SER A 76 11.54 0.36 5.86
N LEU A 77 12.69 -0.10 5.41
CA LEU A 77 13.40 0.43 4.25
C LEU A 77 13.23 -0.55 3.11
N PHE A 78 12.72 -0.08 2.00
CA PHE A 78 12.48 -0.88 0.80
C PHE A 78 13.36 -0.40 -0.35
N ARG A 79 13.93 -1.34 -1.12
CA ARG A 79 14.75 -1.04 -2.29
C ARG A 79 14.57 -2.08 -3.39
N ARG A 80 14.51 -1.64 -4.63
CA ARG A 80 14.80 -2.49 -5.79
C ARG A 80 16.30 -2.52 -6.00
N LEU A 81 16.87 -3.71 -6.15
CA LEU A 81 18.31 -3.93 -6.31
C LEU A 81 18.55 -4.77 -7.56
N SER A 82 19.59 -4.40 -8.32
CA SER A 82 20.19 -5.23 -9.37
C SER A 82 21.60 -5.57 -8.93
N LEU A 83 21.86 -6.84 -8.71
CA LEU A 83 23.13 -7.35 -8.15
C LEU A 83 23.74 -8.38 -9.09
N PRO A 84 25.06 -8.61 -9.07
CA PRO A 84 25.65 -9.76 -9.74
C PRO A 84 25.03 -11.07 -9.26
N ALA A 85 24.98 -12.06 -10.13
CA ALA A 85 24.47 -13.38 -9.77
C ALA A 85 25.30 -13.99 -8.64
N MET A 86 24.63 -14.46 -7.60
CA MET A 86 25.25 -15.08 -6.44
C MET A 86 24.30 -16.12 -5.81
N THR A 87 24.86 -16.99 -4.99
CA THR A 87 24.05 -17.96 -4.23
C THR A 87 23.20 -17.28 -3.16
N GLU A 88 22.12 -17.93 -2.73
CA GLU A 88 21.27 -17.44 -1.64
C GLU A 88 22.07 -17.14 -0.34
N LYS A 89 23.10 -17.97 -0.07
CA LYS A 89 23.97 -17.77 1.09
C LYS A 89 24.81 -16.50 0.99
N GLU A 90 25.35 -16.24 -0.19
CA GLU A 90 26.13 -15.01 -0.46
C GLU A 90 25.21 -13.79 -0.43
N LEU A 91 24.00 -13.88 -1.03
CA LEU A 91 23.04 -12.81 -1.01
C LEU A 91 22.64 -12.41 0.43
N LYS A 92 22.35 -13.38 1.29
CA LYS A 92 22.05 -13.12 2.71
C LYS A 92 23.21 -12.43 3.47
N LEU A 93 24.45 -12.69 3.06
CA LEU A 93 25.61 -12.02 3.63
C LEU A 93 25.81 -10.61 3.07
N ASN A 94 25.49 -10.38 1.81
CA ASN A 94 25.68 -9.12 1.11
C ASN A 94 24.54 -8.13 1.36
N LEU A 95 23.30 -8.61 1.50
CA LEU A 95 22.11 -7.78 1.63
C LEU A 95 22.22 -6.67 2.71
N PRO A 96 22.76 -6.91 3.92
CA PRO A 96 22.98 -5.85 4.91
C PRO A 96 23.88 -4.71 4.47
N TYR A 97 24.79 -4.95 3.52
CA TYR A 97 25.68 -3.90 3.00
C TYR A 97 24.98 -2.99 2.00
N GLU A 98 23.98 -3.51 1.27
CA GLU A 98 23.15 -2.73 0.35
C GLU A 98 22.29 -1.68 1.06
N PHE A 99 22.05 -1.86 2.36
CA PHE A 99 21.30 -0.92 3.19
C PHE A 99 22.17 -0.01 4.05
N ARG A 100 23.52 -0.17 4.03
CA ARG A 100 24.42 0.54 4.95
C ARG A 100 24.24 2.06 4.96
N ASP A 101 24.03 2.67 3.81
CA ASP A 101 23.93 4.12 3.65
C ASP A 101 22.52 4.67 4.00
N TYR A 102 21.57 3.79 4.29
CA TYR A 102 20.16 4.08 4.56
C TYR A 102 19.73 3.78 5.99
N ILE A 103 20.50 2.94 6.70
CA ILE A 103 20.20 2.58 8.09
C ILE A 103 20.96 3.52 9.05
N SER A 104 20.25 3.99 10.09
CA SER A 104 20.81 4.88 11.11
C SER A 104 21.57 4.18 12.24
N GLN A 105 21.40 2.86 12.36
CA GLN A 105 21.99 2.01 13.40
C GLN A 105 22.84 0.91 12.76
N GLY A 106 23.64 0.21 13.59
CA GLY A 106 24.43 -0.92 13.11
C GLY A 106 23.59 -2.00 12.43
N LYS A 107 24.11 -2.58 11.35
CA LYS A 107 23.41 -3.60 10.52
C LYS A 107 22.80 -4.75 11.33
N ASP A 108 23.38 -5.10 12.45
CA ASP A 108 22.91 -6.18 13.33
C ASP A 108 21.60 -5.85 14.09
N ARG A 109 21.16 -4.59 14.05
CA ARG A 109 19.88 -4.14 14.61
C ARG A 109 18.70 -4.32 13.66
N TYR A 110 18.96 -4.76 12.43
CA TYR A 110 17.93 -4.95 11.41
C TYR A 110 17.78 -6.43 11.04
N VAL A 111 16.58 -6.77 10.58
CA VAL A 111 16.28 -7.98 9.81
C VAL A 111 16.23 -7.60 8.34
N TYR A 112 16.64 -8.51 7.47
CA TYR A 112 16.65 -8.30 6.03
C TYR A 112 15.94 -9.46 5.35
N ASP A 113 15.17 -9.15 4.33
CA ASP A 113 14.53 -10.16 3.47
C ASP A 113 14.48 -9.65 2.04
N TYR A 114 14.15 -10.51 1.09
CA TYR A 114 14.06 -10.17 -0.32
C TYR A 114 13.06 -11.04 -1.05
N ALA A 115 12.57 -10.52 -2.18
CA ALA A 115 11.83 -11.27 -3.20
C ALA A 115 12.58 -11.18 -4.53
N MET A 116 12.79 -12.31 -5.19
CA MET A 116 13.39 -12.38 -6.52
C MET A 116 12.39 -11.89 -7.56
N LEU A 117 12.79 -10.93 -8.38
CA LEU A 117 12.01 -10.46 -9.53
C LEU A 117 12.40 -11.22 -10.81
N GLY A 118 13.70 -11.43 -11.01
CA GLY A 118 14.23 -12.11 -12.19
C GLY A 118 15.72 -12.39 -12.12
N MET A 119 16.20 -13.22 -13.05
CA MET A 119 17.61 -13.45 -13.29
C MET A 119 17.96 -12.88 -14.66
N GLN A 120 19.11 -12.21 -14.75
CA GLN A 120 19.67 -11.72 -15.99
C GLN A 120 20.67 -12.77 -16.50
N GLU A 121 20.52 -13.17 -17.76
CA GLU A 121 21.41 -14.15 -18.41
C GLU A 121 22.46 -13.40 -19.23
N GLY A 122 23.70 -13.82 -19.12
CA GLY A 122 24.80 -13.37 -19.97
C GLY A 122 24.70 -13.95 -21.39
N PRO A 123 25.63 -13.56 -22.32
CA PRO A 123 25.62 -13.99 -23.69
C PRO A 123 25.79 -15.50 -23.87
N ASP A 124 26.34 -16.21 -22.89
CA ASP A 124 26.54 -17.65 -22.83
C ASP A 124 25.39 -18.42 -22.16
N GLY A 125 24.32 -17.71 -21.75
CA GLY A 125 23.18 -18.27 -21.01
C GLY A 125 23.45 -18.53 -19.52
N ALA A 126 24.61 -18.12 -18.99
CA ALA A 126 24.91 -18.23 -17.58
C ALA A 126 24.25 -17.07 -16.79
N PRO A 127 23.84 -17.30 -15.53
CA PRO A 127 23.35 -16.23 -14.70
C PRO A 127 24.43 -15.17 -14.46
N GLU A 128 24.19 -13.94 -14.92
CA GLU A 128 25.12 -12.81 -14.77
C GLU A 128 24.64 -11.81 -13.70
N GLY A 129 23.33 -11.62 -13.59
CA GLY A 129 22.72 -10.70 -12.63
C GLY A 129 21.42 -11.19 -12.05
N MET A 130 20.98 -10.54 -10.98
CA MET A 130 19.69 -10.78 -10.34
C MET A 130 19.01 -9.47 -9.98
N ASP A 131 17.71 -9.39 -10.25
CA ASP A 131 16.84 -8.28 -9.83
C ASP A 131 15.98 -8.73 -8.65
N LEU A 132 15.94 -7.93 -7.61
CA LEU A 132 15.20 -8.26 -6.40
C LEU A 132 14.58 -7.02 -5.75
N LEU A 133 13.49 -7.27 -5.02
CA LEU A 133 12.95 -6.35 -4.04
C LEU A 133 13.53 -6.71 -2.69
N ALA A 134 14.19 -5.76 -2.04
CA ALA A 134 14.84 -5.97 -0.77
C ALA A 134 14.23 -5.08 0.31
N VAL A 135 14.16 -5.59 1.53
CA VAL A 135 13.64 -4.87 2.69
C VAL A 135 14.58 -5.02 3.88
N ALA A 136 14.73 -3.93 4.62
CA ALA A 136 15.32 -3.92 5.96
C ALA A 136 14.32 -3.34 6.95
N ALA A 137 14.10 -4.02 8.09
CA ALA A 137 13.24 -3.54 9.17
C ALA A 137 13.95 -3.64 10.51
N SER A 138 13.70 -2.70 11.42
CA SER A 138 14.25 -2.74 12.76
C SER A 138 13.79 -3.99 13.51
N LYS A 139 14.72 -4.73 14.11
CA LYS A 139 14.40 -5.89 14.98
C LYS A 139 13.47 -5.48 16.12
N GLN A 140 13.68 -4.28 16.68
CA GLN A 140 12.84 -3.77 17.75
C GLN A 140 11.41 -3.54 17.26
N ALA A 141 11.22 -2.85 16.11
CA ALA A 141 9.90 -2.62 15.55
C ALA A 141 9.15 -3.93 15.26
N ILE A 142 9.82 -4.93 14.68
CA ILE A 142 9.23 -6.24 14.44
C ILE A 142 8.87 -6.97 15.75
N ALA A 143 9.68 -6.84 16.80
CA ALA A 143 9.37 -7.40 18.12
C ALA A 143 8.15 -6.70 18.74
N ASP A 144 8.07 -5.37 18.67
CA ASP A 144 6.96 -4.58 19.20
C ASP A 144 5.65 -4.91 18.48
N TYR A 145 5.67 -5.01 17.14
CA TYR A 145 4.51 -5.46 16.36
C TYR A 145 4.12 -6.90 16.69
N THR A 146 5.10 -7.80 16.86
CA THR A 146 4.82 -9.20 17.25
C THR A 146 4.07 -9.27 18.57
N GLU A 147 4.49 -8.48 19.57
CA GLU A 147 3.83 -8.40 20.86
C GLU A 147 2.45 -7.75 20.77
N MET A 148 2.30 -6.67 19.99
CA MET A 148 1.01 -6.01 19.73
C MET A 148 -0.01 -7.00 19.17
N PHE A 149 0.36 -7.76 18.13
CA PHE A 149 -0.51 -8.79 17.53
C PHE A 149 -0.83 -9.91 18.52
N ARG A 150 0.15 -10.36 19.32
CA ARG A 150 -0.06 -11.37 20.34
C ARG A 150 -1.10 -10.93 21.38
N ARG A 151 -1.06 -9.67 21.82
CA ARG A 151 -2.05 -9.09 22.75
C ARG A 151 -3.44 -8.98 22.11
N ALA A 152 -3.49 -8.70 20.82
CA ALA A 152 -4.73 -8.70 20.05
C ALA A 152 -5.33 -10.11 19.83
N GLY A 153 -4.62 -11.18 20.21
CA GLY A 153 -5.04 -12.57 20.04
C GLY A 153 -4.72 -13.14 18.65
N LEU A 154 -3.82 -12.49 17.91
CA LEU A 154 -3.30 -12.92 16.62
C LEU A 154 -1.82 -13.31 16.71
N HIS A 155 -1.37 -14.08 15.73
CA HIS A 155 0.03 -14.48 15.60
C HIS A 155 0.62 -13.83 14.36
N LEU A 156 1.49 -12.83 14.52
CA LEU A 156 2.20 -12.24 13.39
C LEU A 156 3.11 -13.29 12.74
N ARG A 157 2.85 -13.62 11.48
CA ARG A 157 3.62 -14.63 10.71
C ARG A 157 4.33 -14.03 9.52
N VAL A 158 3.76 -12.98 8.96
CA VAL A 158 4.27 -12.28 7.80
C VAL A 158 4.28 -10.80 8.14
N ALA A 159 5.40 -10.14 7.93
CA ALA A 159 5.55 -8.70 7.99
C ALA A 159 6.18 -8.27 6.66
N LEU A 160 5.52 -7.42 5.91
CA LEU A 160 5.96 -7.00 4.57
C LEU A 160 5.69 -5.52 4.36
N PRO A 161 6.52 -4.82 3.58
CA PRO A 161 6.27 -3.43 3.24
C PRO A 161 5.08 -3.32 2.27
N GLU A 162 4.46 -2.15 2.22
CA GLU A 162 3.33 -1.83 1.33
C GLU A 162 3.63 -2.18 -0.13
N GLN A 163 4.86 -1.90 -0.58
CA GLN A 163 5.33 -2.20 -1.94
C GLN A 163 5.23 -3.69 -2.29
N ALA A 164 5.58 -4.55 -1.34
CA ALA A 164 5.46 -6.00 -1.53
C ALA A 164 4.00 -6.45 -1.54
N ALA A 165 3.12 -5.79 -0.76
CA ALA A 165 1.69 -6.06 -0.81
C ALA A 165 1.09 -5.72 -2.19
N TYR A 166 1.44 -4.57 -2.75
CA TYR A 166 1.02 -4.21 -4.12
C TYR A 166 1.69 -5.10 -5.18
N GLN A 167 2.96 -5.49 -5.02
CA GLN A 167 3.61 -6.48 -5.90
C GLN A 167 2.82 -7.80 -5.94
N ASN A 168 2.30 -8.25 -4.80
CA ASN A 168 1.49 -9.47 -4.75
C ASN A 168 0.17 -9.36 -5.52
N LEU A 169 -0.39 -8.17 -5.66
CA LEU A 169 -1.62 -7.92 -6.41
C LEU A 169 -1.38 -7.83 -7.92
N VAL A 170 -0.28 -7.22 -8.33
CA VAL A 170 0.02 -6.91 -9.74
C VAL A 170 0.91 -7.99 -10.36
N GLY A 171 1.96 -8.42 -9.66
CA GLY A 171 2.96 -9.35 -10.18
C GLY A 171 2.38 -10.71 -10.54
N GLY A 172 2.48 -11.08 -11.83
CA GLY A 172 1.94 -12.33 -12.36
C GLY A 172 0.41 -12.40 -12.40
N ASN A 173 -0.29 -11.30 -12.16
CA ASN A 173 -1.75 -11.22 -12.26
C ASN A 173 -2.17 -11.05 -13.73
N PRO A 174 -2.92 -12.00 -14.32
CA PRO A 174 -3.31 -11.93 -15.72
C PRO A 174 -4.27 -10.76 -16.05
N ASN A 175 -4.90 -10.17 -15.04
CA ASN A 175 -5.79 -9.01 -15.20
C ASN A 175 -5.05 -7.68 -15.08
N ALA A 176 -3.81 -7.67 -14.58
CA ALA A 176 -2.99 -6.47 -14.49
C ALA A 176 -2.18 -6.28 -15.76
N LEU A 177 -2.08 -5.02 -16.24
CA LEU A 177 -1.15 -4.69 -17.30
C LEU A 177 0.28 -4.69 -16.75
N ALA A 178 1.23 -5.14 -17.56
CA ALA A 178 2.62 -5.29 -17.14
C ALA A 178 3.26 -3.93 -16.76
N ASN A 179 2.94 -2.89 -17.53
CA ASN A 179 3.38 -1.52 -17.29
C ASN A 179 2.20 -0.70 -16.78
N CYS A 180 2.06 -0.59 -15.49
CA CYS A 180 0.94 0.10 -14.87
C CYS A 180 1.35 0.91 -13.65
N CYS A 181 0.42 1.70 -13.16
CA CYS A 181 0.53 2.44 -11.92
C CYS A 181 -0.66 2.09 -11.01
N VAL A 182 -0.41 1.91 -9.72
CA VAL A 182 -1.48 1.90 -8.71
C VAL A 182 -1.48 3.26 -8.04
N ILE A 183 -2.64 3.94 -8.02
CA ILE A 183 -2.83 5.23 -7.36
C ILE A 183 -3.65 4.98 -6.09
N ASP A 184 -3.01 5.13 -4.94
CA ASP A 184 -3.66 5.03 -3.63
C ASP A 184 -4.00 6.44 -3.10
N PHE A 185 -5.28 6.76 -3.08
CA PHE A 185 -5.81 7.99 -2.51
C PHE A 185 -6.03 7.81 -1.01
N SER A 186 -4.98 8.02 -0.23
CA SER A 186 -4.97 7.90 1.22
C SER A 186 -5.42 9.19 1.92
N HIS A 187 -5.43 9.19 3.27
CA HIS A 187 -5.96 10.31 4.05
C HIS A 187 -5.05 11.55 3.99
N HIS A 188 -3.74 11.38 4.21
CA HIS A 188 -2.78 12.50 4.22
C HIS A 188 -2.08 12.70 2.88
N VAL A 189 -1.92 11.65 2.09
CA VAL A 189 -1.13 11.66 0.86
C VAL A 189 -1.83 10.88 -0.23
N THR A 190 -1.42 11.13 -1.48
CA THR A 190 -1.72 10.27 -2.62
C THR A 190 -0.42 9.59 -3.05
N LYS A 191 -0.42 8.26 -3.17
CA LYS A 191 0.76 7.49 -3.56
C LYS A 191 0.59 6.88 -4.94
N LEU A 192 1.64 6.94 -5.74
CA LEU A 192 1.72 6.26 -7.03
C LEU A 192 2.75 5.15 -6.94
N HIS A 193 2.34 3.92 -7.15
CA HIS A 193 3.21 2.74 -7.21
C HIS A 193 3.35 2.32 -8.67
N PHE A 194 4.56 2.42 -9.21
CA PHE A 194 4.85 2.09 -10.61
C PHE A 194 5.33 0.65 -10.74
N PHE A 195 4.86 0.00 -11.81
CA PHE A 195 5.22 -1.36 -12.19
C PHE A 195 5.73 -1.38 -13.62
N LEU A 196 6.85 -2.08 -13.82
CA LEU A 196 7.49 -2.28 -15.10
C LEU A 196 7.66 -3.78 -15.34
N ASP A 197 7.15 -4.27 -16.45
CA ASP A 197 7.15 -5.70 -16.80
C ASP A 197 6.53 -6.60 -15.70
N GLY A 198 5.49 -6.09 -15.03
CA GLY A 198 4.81 -6.77 -13.94
C GLY A 198 5.57 -6.77 -12.60
N ALA A 199 6.72 -6.12 -12.54
CA ALA A 199 7.52 -5.99 -11.33
C ALA A 199 7.41 -4.58 -10.74
N TYR A 200 7.36 -4.51 -9.42
CA TYR A 200 7.38 -3.23 -8.70
C TYR A 200 8.68 -2.47 -9.00
N ASP A 201 8.56 -1.20 -9.33
CA ASP A 201 9.71 -0.36 -9.66
C ASP A 201 9.95 0.71 -8.59
N VAL A 202 9.08 1.71 -8.50
CA VAL A 202 9.26 2.85 -7.60
C VAL A 202 7.90 3.40 -7.15
N ALA A 203 7.89 4.12 -6.01
CA ALA A 203 6.76 4.95 -5.59
C ALA A 203 7.05 6.44 -5.73
N ARG A 204 5.98 7.20 -5.91
CA ARG A 204 5.95 8.66 -5.74
C ARG A 204 4.88 9.02 -4.72
N VAL A 205 5.19 9.96 -3.85
CA VAL A 205 4.27 10.48 -2.84
C VAL A 205 3.93 11.91 -3.23
N ILE A 206 2.65 12.22 -3.22
CA ILE A 206 2.08 13.54 -3.39
C ILE A 206 1.49 13.92 -2.02
N GLU A 207 1.97 15.03 -1.45
CA GLU A 207 1.58 15.51 -0.12
C GLU A 207 0.21 16.22 -0.15
N ILE A 208 -0.76 15.60 -0.83
CA ILE A 208 -2.17 16.02 -0.89
C ILE A 208 -3.01 14.75 -0.78
N GLY A 209 -3.98 14.75 0.15
CA GLY A 209 -4.82 13.58 0.41
C GLY A 209 -6.25 13.92 0.79
N GLY A 210 -6.95 12.98 1.39
CA GLY A 210 -8.34 13.11 1.82
C GLY A 210 -8.57 14.22 2.83
N ILE A 211 -7.60 14.52 3.68
CA ILE A 211 -7.66 15.58 4.69
C ILE A 211 -7.76 16.98 4.05
N ASP A 212 -7.12 17.19 2.90
CA ASP A 212 -7.19 18.48 2.21
C ASP A 212 -8.57 18.71 1.59
N ILE A 213 -9.26 17.63 1.21
CA ILE A 213 -10.66 17.66 0.78
C ILE A 213 -11.55 17.99 1.99
N ASP A 214 -11.30 17.37 3.17
CA ASP A 214 -12.05 17.64 4.40
C ASP A 214 -11.88 19.09 4.82
N ARG A 215 -10.68 19.65 4.77
CA ARG A 215 -10.40 21.06 5.06
C ARG A 215 -11.12 22.01 4.10
N ALA A 216 -11.15 21.68 2.81
CA ALA A 216 -11.90 22.47 1.85
C ALA A 216 -13.40 22.48 2.14
N ILE A 217 -13.99 21.32 2.49
CA ILE A 217 -15.38 21.21 2.90
C ILE A 217 -15.62 21.94 4.22
N ALA A 218 -14.77 21.75 5.24
CA ALA A 218 -14.86 22.41 6.53
C ALA A 218 -14.91 23.94 6.36
N HIS A 219 -14.05 24.47 5.50
CA HIS A 219 -14.02 25.91 5.19
C HIS A 219 -15.32 26.41 4.52
N VAL A 220 -15.86 25.65 3.55
CA VAL A 220 -17.08 26.05 2.82
C VAL A 220 -18.32 26.03 3.72
N PHE A 221 -18.44 24.98 4.57
CA PHE A 221 -19.63 24.76 5.41
C PHE A 221 -19.51 25.32 6.83
N GLY A 222 -18.32 25.80 7.24
CA GLY A 222 -18.09 26.34 8.59
C GLY A 222 -18.16 25.25 9.68
N VAL A 223 -17.71 24.04 9.39
CA VAL A 223 -17.72 22.88 10.28
C VAL A 223 -16.31 22.41 10.60
N ASP A 224 -16.15 21.51 11.58
CA ASP A 224 -14.87 20.85 11.83
C ASP A 224 -14.55 19.74 10.80
N GLU A 225 -13.30 19.27 10.79
CA GLU A 225 -12.81 18.27 9.82
C GLU A 225 -13.53 16.92 9.95
N HIS A 226 -14.00 16.51 11.15
CA HIS A 226 -14.73 15.25 11.33
C HIS A 226 -16.13 15.32 10.73
N VAL A 227 -16.81 16.44 10.89
CA VAL A 227 -18.12 16.70 10.25
C VAL A 227 -17.92 16.82 8.74
N ALA A 228 -16.83 17.46 8.29
CA ALA A 228 -16.49 17.58 6.88
C ALA A 228 -16.24 16.20 6.22
N ASP A 229 -15.56 15.26 6.91
CA ASP A 229 -15.40 13.88 6.41
C ASP A 229 -16.77 13.18 6.25
N GLN A 230 -17.70 13.39 7.15
CA GLN A 230 -19.07 12.86 7.01
C GLN A 230 -19.81 13.50 5.81
N TYR A 231 -19.66 14.81 5.61
CA TYR A 231 -20.22 15.52 4.46
C TYR A 231 -19.62 15.04 3.15
N LYS A 232 -18.29 14.84 3.12
CA LYS A 232 -17.59 14.23 1.98
C LYS A 232 -18.17 12.87 1.63
N ARG A 233 -18.31 11.97 2.62
CA ARG A 233 -18.80 10.60 2.39
C ARG A 233 -20.26 10.55 1.93
N SER A 234 -21.11 11.40 2.50
CA SER A 234 -22.54 11.45 2.17
C SER A 234 -22.87 12.37 0.98
N ASN A 235 -21.88 13.10 0.47
CA ASN A 235 -22.09 14.17 -0.50
C ASN A 235 -23.15 15.19 -0.05
N PHE A 236 -23.13 15.53 1.25
CA PHE A 236 -24.08 16.47 1.85
C PHE A 236 -24.08 17.81 1.09
N GLU A 237 -25.27 18.26 0.68
CA GLU A 237 -25.46 19.49 -0.11
C GLU A 237 -24.49 19.66 -1.30
N ASN A 238 -24.16 18.55 -1.97
CA ASN A 238 -23.19 18.50 -3.08
C ASN A 238 -21.78 18.95 -2.68
N SER A 239 -21.38 18.71 -1.43
CA SER A 239 -20.06 19.07 -0.90
C SER A 239 -18.89 18.61 -1.77
N GLN A 240 -19.01 17.43 -2.41
CA GLN A 240 -17.99 16.88 -3.31
C GLN A 240 -17.76 17.72 -4.59
N THR A 241 -18.67 18.61 -4.95
CA THR A 241 -18.61 19.38 -6.20
C THR A 241 -18.52 20.90 -5.98
N SER A 242 -18.30 21.35 -4.74
CA SER A 242 -18.02 22.76 -4.45
C SER A 242 -16.75 23.24 -5.16
N GLU A 243 -16.65 24.53 -5.47
CA GLU A 243 -15.50 25.10 -6.18
C GLU A 243 -14.18 24.85 -5.43
N ALA A 244 -14.18 25.02 -4.11
CA ALA A 244 -13.00 24.77 -3.28
C ALA A 244 -12.54 23.32 -3.36
N VAL A 245 -13.46 22.36 -3.30
CA VAL A 245 -13.17 20.92 -3.37
C VAL A 245 -12.67 20.53 -4.78
N ARG A 246 -13.27 21.05 -5.82
CA ARG A 246 -12.78 20.87 -7.21
C ARG A 246 -11.34 21.36 -7.37
N GLY A 247 -10.98 22.47 -6.71
CA GLY A 247 -9.61 22.97 -6.71
C GLY A 247 -8.61 21.98 -6.12
N VAL A 248 -8.99 21.25 -5.06
CA VAL A 248 -8.16 20.18 -4.47
C VAL A 248 -8.04 19.00 -5.45
N TYR A 249 -9.14 18.56 -6.06
CA TYR A 249 -9.10 17.48 -7.06
C TYR A 249 -8.19 17.80 -8.23
N GLN A 250 -8.27 19.01 -8.75
CA GLN A 250 -7.40 19.46 -9.84
C GLN A 250 -5.93 19.49 -9.41
N SER A 251 -5.64 19.93 -8.17
CA SER A 251 -4.28 19.91 -7.65
C SER A 251 -3.73 18.49 -7.58
N ILE A 252 -4.51 17.52 -7.07
CA ILE A 252 -4.14 16.11 -7.07
C ILE A 252 -3.91 15.59 -8.50
N ALA A 253 -4.82 15.85 -9.41
CA ALA A 253 -4.75 15.39 -10.80
C ALA A 253 -3.51 15.94 -11.54
N VAL A 254 -3.19 17.23 -11.36
CA VAL A 254 -2.01 17.87 -11.93
C VAL A 254 -0.71 17.22 -11.39
N GLU A 255 -0.64 16.98 -10.08
CA GLU A 255 0.55 16.34 -9.49
C GLU A 255 0.70 14.87 -9.93
N ILE A 256 -0.42 14.14 -10.11
CA ILE A 256 -0.41 12.80 -10.71
C ILE A 256 0.13 12.86 -12.15
N GLY A 257 -0.38 13.77 -12.95
CA GLY A 257 0.10 13.96 -14.33
C GLY A 257 1.60 14.29 -14.38
N ARG A 258 2.09 15.15 -13.49
CA ARG A 258 3.53 15.44 -13.35
C ARG A 258 4.34 14.20 -12.98
N ALA A 259 3.86 13.38 -12.03
CA ALA A 259 4.54 12.16 -11.62
C ALA A 259 4.61 11.13 -12.76
N LEU A 260 3.52 10.95 -13.51
CA LEU A 260 3.47 10.08 -14.69
C LEU A 260 4.45 10.55 -15.78
N ASN A 261 4.43 11.84 -16.11
CA ASN A 261 5.33 12.44 -17.11
C ASN A 261 6.80 12.32 -16.69
N PHE A 262 7.10 12.57 -15.41
CA PHE A 262 8.45 12.41 -14.88
C PHE A 262 8.93 10.96 -14.93
N TYR A 263 8.03 10.01 -14.62
CA TYR A 263 8.35 8.58 -14.74
C TYR A 263 8.64 8.21 -16.19
N GLY A 264 7.79 8.62 -17.14
CA GLY A 264 8.00 8.37 -18.57
C GLY A 264 9.29 9.00 -19.11
N PHE A 265 9.64 10.20 -18.66
CA PHE A 265 10.89 10.85 -19.04
C PHE A 265 12.14 10.06 -18.60
N ASN A 266 12.10 9.47 -17.39
CA ASN A 266 13.21 8.66 -16.89
C ASN A 266 13.22 7.23 -17.45
N ASN A 267 12.12 6.79 -18.06
CA ASN A 267 11.96 5.44 -18.64
C ASN A 267 11.49 5.57 -20.11
N PRO A 268 12.30 6.13 -21.04
CA PRO A 268 11.85 6.54 -22.37
C PRO A 268 11.37 5.39 -23.27
N ASN A 269 11.75 4.15 -22.95
CA ASN A 269 11.32 2.96 -23.69
C ASN A 269 10.11 2.26 -23.08
N THR A 270 9.49 2.89 -22.07
CA THR A 270 8.37 2.31 -21.33
C THR A 270 7.19 3.24 -21.34
N THR A 271 6.03 2.72 -21.68
CA THR A 271 4.76 3.44 -21.58
C THR A 271 3.93 2.83 -20.45
N ILE A 272 3.50 3.65 -19.49
CA ILE A 272 2.48 3.23 -18.52
C ILE A 272 1.13 3.19 -19.23
N GLU A 273 0.51 2.02 -19.26
CA GLU A 273 -0.69 1.74 -20.05
C GLU A 273 -1.98 2.00 -19.26
N ALA A 274 -1.93 1.85 -17.93
CA ALA A 274 -3.07 2.06 -17.06
C ALA A 274 -2.68 2.51 -15.65
N ALA A 275 -3.62 3.23 -15.02
CA ALA A 275 -3.63 3.48 -13.58
C ALA A 275 -4.82 2.76 -12.92
N TYR A 276 -4.55 2.04 -11.83
CA TYR A 276 -5.55 1.39 -11.00
C TYR A 276 -5.74 2.20 -9.72
N CYS A 277 -6.92 2.83 -9.56
CA CYS A 277 -7.22 3.67 -8.42
C CYS A 277 -7.74 2.87 -7.24
N CYS A 278 -7.26 3.18 -6.02
CA CYS A 278 -7.67 2.58 -4.76
C CYS A 278 -7.67 3.59 -3.61
N GLY A 279 -7.98 3.12 -2.40
CA GLY A 279 -8.10 3.96 -1.23
C GLY A 279 -9.44 4.66 -1.10
N GLY A 280 -9.62 5.42 -0.02
CA GLY A 280 -10.90 6.10 0.27
C GLY A 280 -11.28 7.15 -0.76
N GLY A 281 -10.29 7.87 -1.30
CA GLY A 281 -10.54 8.91 -2.29
C GLY A 281 -10.98 8.37 -3.65
N SER A 282 -10.70 7.12 -3.99
CA SER A 282 -11.18 6.49 -5.24
C SER A 282 -12.70 6.29 -5.30
N LEU A 283 -13.39 6.46 -4.17
CA LEU A 283 -14.86 6.48 -4.10
C LEU A 283 -15.45 7.84 -4.46
N LEU A 284 -14.64 8.89 -4.56
CA LEU A 284 -15.05 10.21 -4.97
C LEU A 284 -14.99 10.30 -6.50
N VAL A 285 -16.13 10.06 -7.13
CA VAL A 285 -16.24 10.07 -8.62
C VAL A 285 -15.64 11.33 -9.24
N PRO A 286 -15.90 12.56 -8.73
CA PRO A 286 -15.33 13.78 -9.32
C PRO A 286 -13.79 13.85 -9.22
N LEU A 287 -13.17 13.22 -8.20
CA LEU A 287 -11.72 13.12 -8.10
C LEU A 287 -11.15 12.19 -9.17
N VAL A 288 -11.76 11.01 -9.34
CA VAL A 288 -11.31 10.02 -10.34
C VAL A 288 -11.48 10.57 -11.76
N GLU A 289 -12.58 11.29 -12.05
CA GLU A 289 -12.82 11.99 -13.31
C GLU A 289 -11.74 13.05 -13.56
N ALA A 290 -11.43 13.90 -12.56
CA ALA A 290 -10.38 14.90 -12.69
C ALA A 290 -9.01 14.28 -13.01
N VAL A 291 -8.69 13.13 -12.42
CA VAL A 291 -7.46 12.40 -12.73
C VAL A 291 -7.50 11.83 -14.15
N ALA A 292 -8.61 11.24 -14.57
CA ALA A 292 -8.76 10.67 -15.90
C ALA A 292 -8.65 11.74 -17.00
N ASP A 293 -9.15 12.95 -16.74
CA ASP A 293 -9.06 14.09 -17.66
C ASP A 293 -7.63 14.63 -17.82
N HIS A 294 -6.76 14.43 -16.82
CA HIS A 294 -5.38 14.93 -16.81
C HIS A 294 -4.34 13.85 -17.14
N ALA A 295 -4.67 12.59 -16.90
CA ALA A 295 -3.79 11.46 -17.17
C ALA A 295 -4.03 10.98 -18.61
N ASP A 296 -2.99 11.01 -19.44
CA ASP A 296 -3.06 10.48 -20.83
C ASP A 296 -2.91 8.95 -20.83
N ILE A 297 -3.60 8.28 -19.87
CA ILE A 297 -3.60 6.83 -19.69
C ILE A 297 -4.99 6.34 -19.25
N ARG A 298 -5.25 5.05 -19.44
CA ARG A 298 -6.48 4.42 -18.94
C ARG A 298 -6.52 4.45 -17.41
N VAL A 299 -7.58 5.03 -16.84
CA VAL A 299 -7.86 5.01 -15.41
C VAL A 299 -8.94 3.96 -15.11
N SER A 300 -8.67 3.05 -14.18
CA SER A 300 -9.55 1.92 -13.81
C SER A 300 -9.58 1.75 -12.30
N SER A 301 -10.52 0.95 -11.80
CA SER A 301 -10.55 0.57 -10.39
C SER A 301 -9.50 -0.52 -10.08
N ILE A 302 -8.89 -0.49 -8.89
CA ILE A 302 -8.05 -1.59 -8.40
C ILE A 302 -8.82 -2.92 -8.31
N THR A 303 -10.15 -2.87 -8.23
CA THR A 303 -10.98 -4.07 -8.21
C THR A 303 -10.83 -4.94 -9.46
N ASP A 304 -10.39 -4.37 -10.58
CA ASP A 304 -10.12 -5.10 -11.82
C ASP A 304 -8.96 -6.11 -11.66
N VAL A 305 -8.05 -5.85 -10.72
CA VAL A 305 -6.86 -6.69 -10.45
C VAL A 305 -6.90 -7.36 -9.08
N LEU A 306 -7.91 -7.08 -8.25
CA LEU A 306 -8.10 -7.79 -6.99
C LEU A 306 -8.63 -9.22 -7.21
N PRO A 307 -8.38 -10.16 -6.27
CA PRO A 307 -9.07 -11.45 -6.25
C PRO A 307 -10.59 -11.26 -6.25
N SER A 308 -11.33 -12.30 -6.66
CA SER A 308 -12.79 -12.29 -6.55
C SER A 308 -13.23 -11.98 -5.11
N SER A 309 -14.40 -11.38 -4.92
CA SER A 309 -14.82 -10.92 -3.60
C SER A 309 -16.24 -11.36 -3.24
N LYS A 310 -16.42 -11.75 -1.97
CA LYS A 310 -17.73 -11.96 -1.33
C LYS A 310 -18.23 -10.71 -0.58
N VAL A 311 -17.39 -9.69 -0.48
CA VAL A 311 -17.73 -8.39 0.09
C VAL A 311 -17.85 -7.36 -1.03
N SER A 312 -18.38 -6.18 -0.72
CA SER A 312 -18.63 -5.15 -1.73
C SER A 312 -17.33 -4.63 -2.38
N ALA A 313 -17.45 -4.13 -3.62
CA ALA A 313 -16.34 -3.47 -4.30
C ALA A 313 -15.87 -2.23 -3.53
N GLU A 314 -16.81 -1.50 -2.90
CA GLU A 314 -16.53 -0.31 -2.09
C GLU A 314 -15.67 -0.61 -0.86
N GLU A 315 -15.84 -1.78 -0.23
CA GLU A 315 -14.99 -2.21 0.87
C GLU A 315 -13.63 -2.68 0.39
N THR A 316 -13.57 -3.48 -0.69
CA THR A 316 -12.32 -4.05 -1.19
C THR A 316 -11.39 -3.00 -1.79
N ILE A 317 -11.91 -1.99 -2.48
CA ILE A 317 -11.13 -0.89 -3.07
C ILE A 317 -10.34 -0.09 -2.02
N ARG A 318 -10.81 -0.11 -0.77
CA ARG A 318 -10.18 0.58 0.36
C ARG A 318 -9.11 -0.26 1.06
N CYS A 319 -8.98 -1.56 0.77
CA CYS A 319 -8.15 -2.51 1.51
C CYS A 319 -7.12 -3.27 0.65
N PRO A 320 -6.60 -2.72 -0.47
CA PRO A 320 -5.75 -3.49 -1.38
C PRO A 320 -4.47 -3.98 -0.69
N ALA A 321 -3.81 -3.14 0.11
CA ALA A 321 -2.59 -3.52 0.83
C ALA A 321 -2.84 -4.66 1.83
N ALA A 322 -3.95 -4.61 2.60
CA ALA A 322 -4.33 -5.69 3.51
C ALA A 322 -4.64 -6.99 2.74
N ILE A 323 -5.28 -6.91 1.57
CA ILE A 323 -5.55 -8.07 0.70
C ILE A 323 -4.22 -8.63 0.16
N GLY A 324 -3.36 -7.78 -0.41
CA GLY A 324 -2.06 -8.17 -0.95
C GLY A 324 -1.14 -8.81 0.09
N ALA A 325 -1.22 -8.36 1.35
CA ALA A 325 -0.46 -8.94 2.45
C ALA A 325 -0.82 -10.41 2.75
N THR A 326 -2.06 -10.84 2.43
CA THR A 326 -2.48 -12.24 2.61
C THR A 326 -1.95 -13.17 1.53
N MET A 327 -1.49 -12.62 0.41
CA MET A 327 -1.01 -13.37 -0.73
C MET A 327 0.45 -13.75 -0.53
N LYS A 328 0.85 -14.93 -1.00
CA LYS A 328 2.25 -15.35 -0.89
C LYS A 328 3.12 -14.51 -1.83
N VAL A 329 4.16 -13.92 -1.29
CA VAL A 329 5.29 -13.46 -2.10
C VAL A 329 5.96 -14.71 -2.67
N GLY A 330 6.03 -14.83 -3.99
CA GLY A 330 6.79 -15.89 -4.63
C GLY A 330 8.26 -15.79 -4.17
N ARG A 331 8.77 -16.85 -3.56
CA ARG A 331 10.21 -17.03 -3.32
C ARG A 331 10.85 -17.58 -4.58
#